data_4cdd4909d1f1cc3bbf6ea7aeee00f959
#
_entry.id   4cdd4909d1f1cc3bbf6ea7aeee00f959
#
_cell.length_a   1.000
_cell.length_b   1.000
_cell.length_c   1.000
_cell.angle_alpha   90.00
_cell.angle_beta   90.00
_cell.angle_gamma   90.00
#
_symmetry.space_group_name_H-M   'P 1'
#
loop_
_entity.id
_entity.type
_entity.pdbx_description
1 polymer ?
#
loop_
_entity_poly.entity_id
_entity_poly.type
_entity_poly.pdbx_seq_one_letter_code
_entity_poly.pdbx_strand_id
1 'polypeptide(L)'
;MGSYFGIRAIYKDTTLIFAKEMKLTISIGTGVSKVAYSYTTKTGATGSGTVTSTTTISAIFGSTFSFSPTAASGYSMNSYTSIRFIDSDMTLSFTAKSSSSSGGGGGCVSADSKILTSLNGDTKEARTLITGNKIVAYDKEKKSFVQTLVLKRYILTEPTNIYILSFGDGTELSITPKHKVLTKDGFISVWDDNGQEQISVGTRLIGKDGEKTIVGVRREVTADDTTVYNYRTIKGDAFVANGVIVENESETTVGNVVNNLFNNEGGVSTASLVGGGDISKQHV
;
A
#
# COMPACT_ATOMS: atom_id res chain seq x y z
N MET A 1 -38.77 20.60 -16.26
CA MET A 1 -37.56 21.13 -16.89
C MET A 1 -36.85 19.98 -17.61
N GLY A 2 -36.88 20.02 -18.96
CA GLY A 2 -36.30 18.94 -19.76
C GLY A 2 -34.80 18.98 -19.78
N SER A 3 -34.17 17.83 -19.51
CA SER A 3 -32.71 17.64 -19.65
C SER A 3 -32.37 17.69 -21.14
N TYR A 4 -31.62 18.69 -21.57
CA TYR A 4 -31.05 18.71 -22.92
C TYR A 4 -29.93 17.67 -22.95
N PHE A 5 -30.13 16.56 -23.68
CA PHE A 5 -29.06 15.67 -24.06
C PHE A 5 -28.22 16.40 -25.13
N GLY A 6 -26.98 16.72 -24.79
CA GLY A 6 -26.05 17.27 -25.77
C GLY A 6 -25.71 16.21 -26.81
N ILE A 7 -26.28 16.36 -28.02
CA ILE A 7 -25.90 15.55 -29.19
C ILE A 7 -24.99 16.43 -30.04
N ARG A 8 -23.76 15.99 -30.26
CA ARG A 8 -22.81 16.65 -31.13
C ARG A 8 -22.79 15.95 -32.51
N ALA A 9 -22.97 16.69 -33.56
CA ALA A 9 -22.84 16.19 -34.92
C ALA A 9 -21.36 16.15 -35.31
N ILE A 10 -20.87 14.99 -35.76
CA ILE A 10 -19.50 14.78 -36.25
C ILE A 10 -19.61 14.32 -37.70
N TYR A 11 -18.83 14.93 -38.57
CA TYR A 11 -18.74 14.52 -39.98
C TYR A 11 -17.51 13.65 -40.20
N LYS A 12 -17.72 12.46 -40.80
CA LYS A 12 -16.68 11.61 -41.31
C LYS A 12 -17.10 11.16 -42.73
N ASP A 13 -16.28 11.44 -43.72
CA ASP A 13 -16.51 11.01 -45.12
C ASP A 13 -17.94 11.33 -45.63
N THR A 14 -18.42 12.56 -45.41
CA THR A 14 -19.78 13.04 -45.78
C THR A 14 -20.94 12.38 -45.01
N THR A 15 -20.69 11.46 -44.10
CA THR A 15 -21.71 10.81 -43.25
C THR A 15 -21.86 11.56 -41.94
N LEU A 16 -23.08 11.99 -41.62
CA LEU A 16 -23.43 12.62 -40.33
C LEU A 16 -23.51 11.52 -39.27
N ILE A 17 -22.60 11.57 -38.30
CA ILE A 17 -22.59 10.64 -37.15
C ILE A 17 -23.03 11.40 -35.90
N PHE A 18 -24.15 11.00 -35.31
CA PHE A 18 -24.58 11.52 -34.02
C PHE A 18 -23.81 10.79 -32.91
N ALA A 19 -23.02 11.54 -32.16
CA ALA A 19 -22.27 11.00 -31.02
C ALA A 19 -22.88 11.55 -29.73
N LYS A 20 -23.18 10.63 -28.81
CA LYS A 20 -23.63 10.99 -27.46
C LYS A 20 -22.46 11.58 -26.68
N GLU A 21 -22.64 12.79 -26.16
CA GLU A 21 -21.69 13.39 -25.23
C GLU A 21 -21.89 12.82 -23.81
N MET A 22 -20.77 12.54 -23.17
CA MET A 22 -20.68 12.02 -21.82
C MET A 22 -19.86 13.00 -20.98
N LYS A 23 -20.14 13.07 -19.68
CA LYS A 23 -19.36 13.87 -18.73
C LYS A 23 -18.27 12.98 -18.10
N LEU A 24 -17.03 13.38 -18.30
CA LEU A 24 -15.88 12.78 -17.60
C LEU A 24 -15.36 13.79 -16.58
N THR A 25 -15.56 13.51 -15.31
CA THR A 25 -14.99 14.29 -14.21
C THR A 25 -13.63 13.71 -13.82
N ILE A 26 -12.58 14.52 -13.98
CA ILE A 26 -11.24 14.22 -13.51
C ILE A 26 -11.08 14.90 -12.16
N SER A 27 -11.13 14.12 -11.08
CA SER A 27 -11.04 14.62 -9.71
C SER A 27 -9.58 14.60 -9.26
N ILE A 28 -9.03 15.77 -8.94
CA ILE A 28 -7.69 15.96 -8.41
C ILE A 28 -7.75 15.92 -6.89
N GLY A 29 -7.25 14.85 -6.30
CA GLY A 29 -7.18 14.65 -4.86
C GLY A 29 -5.82 15.03 -4.28
N THR A 30 -5.64 14.69 -3.01
CA THR A 30 -4.42 15.03 -2.25
C THR A 30 -3.16 14.52 -2.93
N GLY A 31 -2.14 15.37 -2.99
CA GLY A 31 -0.81 15.01 -3.48
C GLY A 31 -0.66 14.91 -4.99
N VAL A 32 -1.68 15.24 -5.78
CA VAL A 32 -1.62 15.29 -7.24
C VAL A 32 -1.46 16.75 -7.69
N SER A 33 -0.43 17.03 -8.50
CA SER A 33 -0.17 18.36 -9.02
C SER A 33 -0.91 18.62 -10.33
N LYS A 34 -1.03 17.60 -11.19
CA LYS A 34 -1.72 17.66 -12.47
C LYS A 34 -2.04 16.27 -13.01
N VAL A 35 -3.00 16.19 -13.91
CA VAL A 35 -3.27 14.98 -14.70
C VAL A 35 -3.26 15.38 -16.17
N ALA A 36 -2.29 14.88 -16.93
CA ALA A 36 -2.33 14.95 -18.39
C ALA A 36 -3.19 13.80 -18.92
N TYR A 37 -3.95 14.05 -19.98
CA TYR A 37 -4.75 13.02 -20.63
C TYR A 37 -4.65 13.13 -22.15
N SER A 38 -4.82 12.00 -22.83
CA SER A 38 -5.04 11.91 -24.25
C SER A 38 -6.20 11.00 -24.54
N TYR A 39 -6.88 11.19 -25.67
CA TYR A 39 -7.98 10.33 -26.05
C TYR A 39 -8.04 10.09 -27.55
N THR A 40 -8.65 8.98 -27.90
CA THR A 40 -9.01 8.63 -29.29
C THR A 40 -10.49 8.29 -29.34
N THR A 41 -11.24 8.92 -30.21
CA THR A 41 -12.65 8.62 -30.45
C THR A 41 -12.82 7.38 -31.30
N LYS A 42 -14.01 6.80 -31.35
CA LYS A 42 -14.33 5.70 -32.30
C LYS A 42 -14.11 6.06 -33.77
N THR A 43 -14.20 7.34 -34.11
CA THR A 43 -13.96 7.83 -35.47
C THR A 43 -12.48 8.11 -35.77
N GLY A 44 -11.58 7.83 -34.82
CA GLY A 44 -10.14 8.05 -34.94
C GLY A 44 -9.68 9.47 -34.64
N ALA A 45 -10.59 10.41 -34.31
CA ALA A 45 -10.17 11.73 -33.86
C ALA A 45 -9.44 11.64 -32.52
N THR A 46 -8.34 12.37 -32.39
CA THR A 46 -7.52 12.40 -31.17
C THR A 46 -7.54 13.77 -30.52
N GLY A 47 -7.28 13.80 -29.22
CA GLY A 47 -7.10 15.04 -28.48
C GLY A 47 -6.34 14.80 -27.19
N SER A 48 -5.90 15.87 -26.55
CA SER A 48 -5.18 15.82 -25.28
C SER A 48 -5.43 17.08 -24.47
N GLY A 49 -5.12 17.00 -23.18
CA GLY A 49 -5.22 18.13 -22.27
C GLY A 49 -4.49 17.86 -20.96
N THR A 50 -4.48 18.87 -20.12
CA THR A 50 -3.93 18.78 -18.76
C THR A 50 -4.86 19.52 -17.82
N VAL A 51 -5.15 18.90 -16.67
CA VAL A 51 -5.94 19.51 -15.59
C VAL A 51 -5.11 19.59 -14.32
N THR A 52 -5.25 20.70 -13.59
CA THR A 52 -4.56 20.96 -12.31
C THR A 52 -5.53 21.12 -11.14
N SER A 53 -6.83 21.03 -11.42
CA SER A 53 -7.92 21.05 -10.45
C SER A 53 -9.02 20.10 -10.93
N THR A 54 -9.91 19.70 -10.03
CA THR A 54 -11.06 18.87 -10.42
C THR A 54 -11.85 19.56 -11.54
N THR A 55 -11.96 18.88 -12.66
CA THR A 55 -12.53 19.42 -13.90
C THR A 55 -13.41 18.39 -14.58
N THR A 56 -14.56 18.81 -15.06
CA THR A 56 -15.43 17.99 -15.90
C THR A 56 -15.24 18.38 -17.37
N ILE A 57 -14.93 17.39 -18.20
CA ILE A 57 -14.78 17.54 -19.66
C ILE A 57 -15.86 16.75 -20.39
N SER A 58 -16.25 17.23 -21.58
CA SER A 58 -17.10 16.45 -22.48
C SER A 58 -16.28 15.42 -23.23
N ALA A 59 -16.74 14.17 -23.20
CA ALA A 59 -16.16 13.05 -23.93
C ALA A 59 -17.20 12.42 -24.83
N ILE A 60 -16.76 11.91 -25.98
CA ILE A 60 -17.66 11.23 -26.92
C ILE A 60 -17.80 9.76 -26.48
N PHE A 61 -19.02 9.25 -26.46
CA PHE A 61 -19.31 7.84 -26.17
C PHE A 61 -18.40 6.88 -26.94
N GLY A 62 -17.79 5.94 -26.23
CA GLY A 62 -16.88 4.95 -26.79
C GLY A 62 -15.46 5.44 -27.08
N SER A 63 -15.10 6.67 -26.66
CA SER A 63 -13.71 7.12 -26.70
C SER A 63 -12.84 6.34 -25.71
N THR A 64 -11.56 6.18 -26.04
CA THR A 64 -10.54 5.60 -25.17
C THR A 64 -9.66 6.73 -24.63
N PHE A 65 -9.48 6.77 -23.34
CA PHE A 65 -8.65 7.75 -22.66
C PHE A 65 -7.41 7.09 -22.06
N SER A 66 -6.30 7.80 -22.08
CA SER A 66 -5.07 7.49 -21.35
C SER A 66 -4.73 8.65 -20.44
N PHE A 67 -4.32 8.36 -19.21
CA PHE A 67 -4.02 9.35 -18.18
C PHE A 67 -2.58 9.23 -17.71
N SER A 68 -1.95 10.38 -17.47
CA SER A 68 -0.60 10.49 -16.91
C SER A 68 -0.64 11.49 -15.75
N PRO A 69 -1.03 11.04 -14.54
CA PRO A 69 -1.01 11.89 -13.37
C PRO A 69 0.43 12.18 -12.95
N THR A 70 0.65 13.36 -12.39
CA THR A 70 1.93 13.80 -11.82
C THR A 70 1.71 14.08 -10.34
N ALA A 71 2.53 13.48 -9.49
CA ALA A 71 2.53 13.78 -8.07
C ALA A 71 3.05 15.20 -7.79
N ALA A 72 2.54 15.84 -6.74
CA ALA A 72 3.11 17.04 -6.18
C ALA A 72 4.44 16.74 -5.48
N SER A 73 5.26 17.75 -5.23
CA SER A 73 6.49 17.60 -4.44
C SER A 73 6.18 16.97 -3.09
N GLY A 74 6.93 15.97 -2.69
CA GLY A 74 6.70 15.21 -1.46
C GLY A 74 5.62 14.11 -1.58
N TYR A 75 5.18 13.77 -2.80
CA TYR A 75 4.20 12.70 -3.05
C TYR A 75 4.67 11.76 -4.16
N SER A 76 4.17 10.51 -4.15
CA SER A 76 4.43 9.50 -5.17
C SER A 76 3.12 8.90 -5.69
N MET A 77 3.12 8.47 -6.95
CA MET A 77 1.97 7.84 -7.62
C MET A 77 2.40 6.63 -8.44
N ASN A 78 1.50 5.68 -8.60
CA ASN A 78 1.65 4.62 -9.58
C ASN A 78 1.29 5.11 -10.99
N SER A 79 1.83 4.46 -12.02
CA SER A 79 1.46 4.72 -13.42
C SER A 79 0.02 4.28 -13.70
N TYR A 80 -0.62 4.94 -14.65
CA TYR A 80 -2.04 4.77 -14.95
C TYR A 80 -2.32 4.09 -16.28
N THR A 81 -3.50 3.50 -16.41
CA THR A 81 -3.95 2.73 -17.59
C THR A 81 -4.96 3.50 -18.41
N SER A 82 -5.18 3.02 -19.65
CA SER A 82 -6.22 3.51 -20.54
C SER A 82 -7.59 2.95 -20.16
N ILE A 83 -8.62 3.77 -20.24
CA ILE A 83 -10.01 3.38 -20.04
C ILE A 83 -10.83 3.64 -21.31
N ARG A 84 -11.93 2.90 -21.46
CA ARG A 84 -12.89 3.11 -22.54
C ARG A 84 -14.21 3.58 -21.97
N PHE A 85 -14.70 4.67 -22.52
CA PHE A 85 -16.06 5.13 -22.23
C PHE A 85 -17.09 4.25 -22.91
N ILE A 86 -18.09 3.77 -22.18
CA ILE A 86 -19.09 2.87 -22.74
C ILE A 86 -20.45 3.52 -22.81
N ASP A 87 -21.10 3.96 -21.74
CA ASP A 87 -22.49 4.41 -21.80
C ASP A 87 -22.94 5.39 -20.71
N SER A 88 -22.08 5.81 -19.79
CA SER A 88 -22.47 6.65 -18.66
C SER A 88 -21.47 7.76 -18.35
N ASP A 89 -21.92 8.79 -17.64
CA ASP A 89 -21.05 9.77 -17.02
C ASP A 89 -20.13 9.09 -16.01
N MET A 90 -18.86 9.54 -15.93
CA MET A 90 -17.85 8.90 -15.12
C MET A 90 -17.03 9.92 -14.33
N THR A 91 -16.68 9.56 -13.10
CA THR A 91 -15.71 10.30 -12.29
C THR A 91 -14.49 9.43 -12.05
N LEU A 92 -13.31 9.96 -12.36
CA LEU A 92 -12.02 9.35 -12.07
C LEU A 92 -11.30 10.18 -11.04
N SER A 93 -10.97 9.59 -9.93
CA SER A 93 -10.27 10.24 -8.83
C SER A 93 -8.80 9.85 -8.81
N PHE A 94 -7.92 10.83 -8.77
CA PHE A 94 -6.48 10.67 -8.72
C PHE A 94 -5.99 11.19 -7.37
N THR A 95 -5.33 10.33 -6.61
CA THR A 95 -4.68 10.67 -5.34
C THR A 95 -3.25 10.17 -5.35
N ALA A 96 -2.36 10.88 -4.70
CA ALA A 96 -0.98 10.47 -4.52
C ALA A 96 -0.70 10.21 -3.04
N LYS A 97 0.20 9.30 -2.75
CA LYS A 97 0.66 9.04 -1.39
C LYS A 97 1.77 10.04 -1.06
N SER A 98 1.74 10.61 0.14
CA SER A 98 2.83 11.47 0.60
C SER A 98 4.15 10.69 0.56
N SER A 99 5.16 11.22 -0.13
CA SER A 99 6.52 10.66 -0.10
C SER A 99 7.25 11.01 1.20
N SER A 100 6.73 11.99 1.96
CA SER A 100 7.14 12.23 3.35
C SER A 100 6.50 11.26 4.34
N SER A 101 5.57 10.40 3.93
CA SER A 101 5.45 9.07 4.45
C SER A 101 6.61 8.21 3.87
N SER A 102 7.83 8.68 4.05
CA SER A 102 8.88 7.85 4.54
C SER A 102 8.57 7.44 5.99
N GLY A 103 7.38 7.02 6.28
CA GLY A 103 7.19 5.84 7.06
C GLY A 103 8.09 4.86 6.35
N GLY A 104 9.13 4.42 7.02
CA GLY A 104 10.14 3.55 6.50
C GLY A 104 9.45 2.59 5.57
N GLY A 105 9.97 2.40 4.36
CA GLY A 105 9.35 1.52 3.38
C GLY A 105 9.32 0.12 3.96
N GLY A 106 8.53 -0.03 5.00
CA GLY A 106 8.26 -1.25 5.69
C GLY A 106 7.66 -2.17 4.67
N GLY A 107 8.43 -3.15 4.27
CA GLY A 107 7.91 -4.17 3.39
C GLY A 107 6.76 -4.89 4.05
N CYS A 108 6.05 -5.70 3.29
CA CYS A 108 4.93 -6.50 3.76
C CYS A 108 5.11 -7.96 3.39
N VAL A 109 4.45 -8.85 4.12
CA VAL A 109 4.32 -10.28 3.80
C VAL A 109 2.95 -10.55 3.17
N SER A 110 2.81 -11.63 2.41
CA SER A 110 1.52 -12.04 1.82
C SER A 110 0.46 -12.36 2.87
N ALA A 111 -0.79 -12.30 2.47
CA ALA A 111 -1.97 -12.51 3.31
C ALA A 111 -2.01 -13.89 4.01
N ASP A 112 -1.50 -14.91 3.37
CA ASP A 112 -1.44 -16.30 3.81
C ASP A 112 -0.16 -16.66 4.58
N SER A 113 0.81 -15.75 4.67
CA SER A 113 2.02 -15.95 5.46
C SER A 113 1.70 -16.38 6.88
N LYS A 114 2.36 -17.44 7.36
CA LYS A 114 2.17 -17.98 8.71
C LYS A 114 3.02 -17.20 9.71
N ILE A 115 2.36 -16.38 10.49
CA ILE A 115 2.98 -15.53 11.51
C ILE A 115 3.01 -16.27 12.84
N LEU A 116 4.19 -16.36 13.46
CA LEU A 116 4.36 -17.03 14.74
C LEU A 116 3.66 -16.26 15.86
N THR A 117 2.76 -16.93 16.60
CA THR A 117 1.94 -16.31 17.65
C THR A 117 2.25 -16.82 19.05
N SER A 118 2.99 -17.92 19.17
CA SER A 118 3.48 -18.43 20.46
C SER A 118 4.90 -18.97 20.32
N LEU A 119 5.63 -18.99 21.41
CA LEU A 119 6.98 -19.59 21.47
C LEU A 119 6.94 -21.11 21.26
N ASN A 120 5.79 -21.75 21.46
CA ASN A 120 5.56 -23.19 21.23
C ASN A 120 5.38 -23.56 19.74
N GLY A 121 5.33 -22.57 18.83
CA GLY A 121 5.24 -22.82 17.40
C GLY A 121 3.86 -22.55 16.78
N ASP A 122 2.86 -22.11 17.54
CA ASP A 122 1.56 -21.77 16.96
C ASP A 122 1.68 -20.61 15.98
N THR A 123 0.96 -20.71 14.87
CA THR A 123 0.95 -19.68 13.82
C THR A 123 -0.47 -19.27 13.45
N LYS A 124 -0.60 -18.07 12.89
CA LYS A 124 -1.82 -17.58 12.24
C LYS A 124 -1.48 -16.96 10.89
N GLU A 125 -2.43 -16.96 9.98
CA GLU A 125 -2.28 -16.25 8.72
C GLU A 125 -2.21 -14.73 8.96
N ALA A 126 -1.35 -14.05 8.21
CA ALA A 126 -1.15 -12.62 8.35
C ALA A 126 -2.47 -11.83 8.26
N ARG A 127 -3.34 -12.18 7.29
CA ARG A 127 -4.65 -11.51 7.15
C ARG A 127 -5.57 -11.61 8.39
N THR A 128 -5.35 -12.59 9.26
CA THR A 128 -6.21 -12.83 10.43
C THR A 128 -5.71 -12.14 11.70
N LEU A 129 -4.47 -11.66 11.71
CA LEU A 129 -3.91 -10.96 12.86
C LEU A 129 -4.37 -9.51 12.92
N ILE A 130 -4.87 -9.09 14.07
CA ILE A 130 -5.31 -7.73 14.35
C ILE A 130 -4.59 -7.18 15.58
N THR A 131 -4.70 -5.87 15.81
CA THR A 131 -4.23 -5.20 17.02
C THR A 131 -4.71 -5.94 18.28
N GLY A 132 -3.82 -6.12 19.25
CA GLY A 132 -4.06 -6.87 20.48
C GLY A 132 -3.85 -8.38 20.39
N ASN A 133 -3.67 -8.96 19.20
CA ASN A 133 -3.36 -10.37 19.09
C ASN A 133 -1.93 -10.66 19.56
N LYS A 134 -1.72 -11.85 20.13
CA LYS A 134 -0.39 -12.35 20.49
C LYS A 134 0.44 -12.58 19.24
N ILE A 135 1.72 -12.24 19.30
CA ILE A 135 2.73 -12.44 18.28
C ILE A 135 4.09 -12.72 18.94
N VAL A 136 4.94 -13.45 18.26
CA VAL A 136 6.34 -13.60 18.68
C VAL A 136 7.19 -12.61 17.91
N ALA A 137 7.81 -11.70 18.64
CA ALA A 137 8.77 -10.74 18.10
C ALA A 137 10.19 -11.15 18.40
N TYR A 138 11.12 -10.62 17.60
CA TYR A 138 12.56 -10.77 17.80
C TYR A 138 13.14 -9.43 18.24
N ASP A 139 13.86 -9.45 19.35
CA ASP A 139 14.63 -8.32 19.89
C ASP A 139 16.06 -8.42 19.34
N LYS A 140 16.43 -7.48 18.46
CA LYS A 140 17.74 -7.51 17.77
C LYS A 140 18.91 -7.23 18.71
N GLU A 141 18.69 -6.47 19.77
CA GLU A 141 19.73 -6.15 20.76
C GLU A 141 20.03 -7.35 21.63
N LYS A 142 18.97 -8.00 22.13
CA LYS A 142 19.09 -9.20 22.99
C LYS A 142 19.27 -10.50 22.18
N LYS A 143 19.10 -10.44 20.87
CA LYS A 143 19.10 -11.62 19.97
C LYS A 143 18.19 -12.75 20.48
N SER A 144 17.00 -12.39 20.95
CA SER A 144 16.07 -13.31 21.60
C SER A 144 14.64 -13.08 21.14
N PHE A 145 13.84 -14.15 21.22
CA PHE A 145 12.41 -14.09 20.94
C PHE A 145 11.64 -13.72 22.19
N VAL A 146 10.62 -12.87 22.01
CA VAL A 146 9.72 -12.44 23.07
C VAL A 146 8.28 -12.55 22.61
N GLN A 147 7.43 -13.12 23.45
CA GLN A 147 5.99 -13.05 23.22
C GLN A 147 5.47 -11.66 23.57
N THR A 148 4.75 -11.05 22.64
CA THR A 148 4.23 -9.69 22.75
C THR A 148 2.87 -9.57 22.07
N LEU A 149 2.38 -8.35 21.87
CA LEU A 149 1.12 -8.09 21.17
C LEU A 149 1.38 -7.25 19.93
N VAL A 150 0.52 -7.42 18.95
CA VAL A 150 0.41 -6.53 17.80
C VAL A 150 -0.08 -5.18 18.30
N LEU A 151 0.73 -4.15 18.20
CA LEU A 151 0.38 -2.77 18.52
C LEU A 151 -0.42 -2.13 17.38
N LYS A 152 0.02 -2.36 16.14
CA LYS A 152 -0.66 -1.85 14.94
C LYS A 152 -0.48 -2.83 13.79
N ARG A 153 -1.51 -2.98 12.97
CA ARG A 153 -1.49 -3.70 11.70
C ARG A 153 -1.43 -2.69 10.55
N TYR A 154 -0.54 -2.93 9.62
CA TYR A 154 -0.43 -2.19 8.37
C TYR A 154 -0.93 -3.07 7.23
N ILE A 155 -1.68 -2.48 6.33
CA ILE A 155 -2.25 -3.15 5.16
C ILE A 155 -1.85 -2.31 3.95
N LEU A 156 -1.24 -2.97 2.97
CA LEU A 156 -0.99 -2.40 1.66
C LEU A 156 -1.81 -3.20 0.65
N THR A 157 -2.65 -2.50 -0.10
CA THR A 157 -3.38 -3.05 -1.23
C THR A 157 -2.64 -2.72 -2.53
N GLU A 158 -2.76 -3.61 -3.51
CA GLU A 158 -2.20 -3.40 -4.86
C GLU A 158 -0.66 -3.21 -4.87
N PRO A 159 0.13 -4.06 -4.18
CA PRO A 159 1.57 -4.04 -4.40
C PRO A 159 1.85 -4.46 -5.85
N THR A 160 2.74 -3.75 -6.53
CA THR A 160 3.05 -4.04 -7.94
C THR A 160 3.82 -5.34 -8.14
N ASN A 161 4.53 -5.80 -7.12
CA ASN A 161 5.33 -7.02 -7.17
C ASN A 161 5.41 -7.69 -5.80
N ILE A 162 5.43 -9.02 -5.82
CA ILE A 162 5.79 -9.87 -4.68
C ILE A 162 6.98 -10.75 -5.08
N TYR A 163 7.89 -10.95 -4.17
CA TYR A 163 9.00 -11.89 -4.30
C TYR A 163 8.74 -13.10 -3.44
N ILE A 164 8.83 -14.28 -4.05
CA ILE A 164 8.68 -15.56 -3.39
C ILE A 164 10.06 -16.14 -3.21
N LEU A 165 10.47 -16.29 -1.96
CA LEU A 165 11.72 -16.88 -1.53
C LEU A 165 11.45 -18.33 -1.16
N SER A 166 11.95 -19.29 -1.93
CA SER A 166 11.81 -20.71 -1.68
C SER A 166 13.02 -21.23 -0.90
N PHE A 167 12.79 -22.06 0.10
CA PHE A 167 13.82 -22.61 0.97
C PHE A 167 14.04 -24.12 0.76
N GLY A 168 15.21 -24.63 1.16
CA GLY A 168 15.57 -26.02 0.98
C GLY A 168 14.69 -27.02 1.73
N ASP A 169 13.91 -26.59 2.71
CA ASP A 169 12.93 -27.40 3.44
C ASP A 169 11.53 -27.43 2.76
N GLY A 170 11.41 -26.84 1.58
CA GLY A 170 10.16 -26.78 0.81
C GLY A 170 9.20 -25.67 1.26
N THR A 171 9.56 -24.86 2.26
CA THR A 171 8.77 -23.70 2.65
C THR A 171 9.06 -22.49 1.76
N GLU A 172 8.12 -21.55 1.69
CA GLU A 172 8.25 -20.32 0.94
C GLU A 172 7.88 -19.12 1.81
N LEU A 173 8.48 -17.96 1.51
CA LEU A 173 8.12 -16.67 2.09
C LEU A 173 7.84 -15.67 0.97
N SER A 174 6.63 -15.15 0.92
CA SER A 174 6.21 -14.12 -0.04
C SER A 174 6.26 -12.75 0.60
N ILE A 175 7.09 -11.86 0.04
CA ILE A 175 7.35 -10.50 0.57
C ILE A 175 7.35 -9.46 -0.54
N THR A 176 7.06 -8.22 -0.17
CA THR A 176 7.27 -7.07 -1.07
C THR A 176 8.76 -6.73 -1.18
N PRO A 177 9.19 -6.05 -2.26
CA PRO A 177 10.63 -5.83 -2.55
C PRO A 177 11.43 -5.16 -1.44
N LYS A 178 10.80 -4.27 -0.68
CA LYS A 178 11.43 -3.48 0.40
C LYS A 178 11.33 -4.14 1.77
N HIS A 179 10.67 -5.30 1.88
CA HIS A 179 10.59 -5.99 3.17
C HIS A 179 11.95 -6.57 3.54
N LYS A 180 12.43 -6.19 4.71
CA LYS A 180 13.73 -6.64 5.17
C LYS A 180 13.61 -7.95 5.95
N VAL A 181 14.54 -8.84 5.69
CA VAL A 181 14.72 -10.13 6.33
C VAL A 181 16.07 -10.19 7.02
N LEU A 182 16.17 -10.91 8.12
CA LEU A 182 17.40 -10.98 8.91
C LEU A 182 18.39 -11.98 8.30
N THR A 183 19.62 -11.53 8.13
CA THR A 183 20.81 -12.37 7.85
C THR A 183 21.79 -12.28 9.02
N LYS A 184 22.89 -13.03 8.96
CA LYS A 184 23.98 -12.90 9.95
C LYS A 184 24.61 -11.50 9.97
N ASP A 185 24.57 -10.78 8.85
CA ASP A 185 25.19 -9.46 8.68
C ASP A 185 24.19 -8.30 8.92
N GLY A 186 22.95 -8.62 9.26
CA GLY A 186 21.88 -7.65 9.52
C GLY A 186 20.66 -7.82 8.65
N PHE A 187 19.78 -6.83 8.68
CA PHE A 187 18.57 -6.82 7.87
C PHE A 187 18.86 -6.35 6.45
N ILE A 188 18.46 -7.15 5.46
CA ILE A 188 18.52 -6.83 4.02
C ILE A 188 17.14 -6.98 3.38
N SER A 189 16.85 -6.19 2.37
CA SER A 189 15.64 -6.32 1.53
C SER A 189 15.97 -7.00 0.20
N VAL A 190 14.95 -7.42 -0.56
CA VAL A 190 15.18 -7.99 -1.90
C VAL A 190 15.87 -6.97 -2.79
N TRP A 191 15.42 -5.70 -2.70
CA TRP A 191 16.00 -4.56 -3.42
C TRP A 191 16.38 -3.47 -2.43
N ASP A 192 17.60 -2.96 -2.52
CA ASP A 192 18.05 -1.82 -1.74
C ASP A 192 17.41 -0.50 -2.23
N ASP A 193 17.78 0.60 -1.61
CA ASP A 193 17.27 1.93 -1.97
C ASP A 193 17.81 2.45 -3.30
N ASN A 194 18.91 1.86 -3.79
CA ASN A 194 19.51 2.15 -5.10
C ASN A 194 18.95 1.27 -6.21
N GLY A 195 18.01 0.36 -5.91
CA GLY A 195 17.43 -0.58 -6.84
C GLY A 195 18.36 -1.75 -7.21
N GLN A 196 19.31 -2.09 -6.32
CA GLN A 196 20.17 -3.26 -6.48
C GLN A 196 19.60 -4.45 -5.73
N GLU A 197 19.64 -5.61 -6.36
CA GLU A 197 19.19 -6.88 -5.76
C GLU A 197 20.19 -7.32 -4.68
N GLN A 198 19.68 -7.55 -3.47
CA GLN A 198 20.45 -7.95 -2.30
C GLN A 198 20.25 -9.45 -1.96
N ILE A 199 19.16 -10.04 -2.41
CA ILE A 199 18.76 -11.41 -2.09
C ILE A 199 18.78 -12.26 -3.36
N SER A 200 19.56 -13.35 -3.33
CA SER A 200 19.68 -14.32 -4.42
C SER A 200 19.69 -15.76 -3.88
N VAL A 201 19.67 -16.73 -4.79
CA VAL A 201 19.87 -18.13 -4.44
C VAL A 201 21.21 -18.31 -3.71
N GLY A 202 21.21 -19.04 -2.61
CA GLY A 202 22.35 -19.21 -1.72
C GLY A 202 22.40 -18.22 -0.54
N THR A 203 21.61 -17.14 -0.56
CA THR A 203 21.49 -16.23 0.59
C THR A 203 20.94 -17.00 1.79
N ARG A 204 21.53 -16.78 2.97
CA ARG A 204 21.13 -17.42 4.24
C ARG A 204 20.38 -16.42 5.10
N LEU A 205 19.15 -16.76 5.44
CA LEU A 205 18.29 -15.97 6.33
C LEU A 205 18.25 -16.60 7.71
N ILE A 206 18.13 -15.76 8.73
CA ILE A 206 17.96 -16.22 10.11
C ILE A 206 16.47 -16.48 10.37
N GLY A 207 16.17 -17.70 10.78
CA GLY A 207 14.83 -18.11 11.18
C GLY A 207 14.75 -18.37 12.68
N LYS A 208 13.53 -18.73 13.14
CA LYS A 208 13.30 -19.10 14.55
C LYS A 208 14.12 -20.34 14.96
N ASP A 209 14.19 -21.33 14.09
CA ASP A 209 14.78 -22.64 14.37
C ASP A 209 16.17 -22.81 13.71
N GLY A 210 16.80 -21.72 13.28
CA GLY A 210 18.12 -21.72 12.66
C GLY A 210 18.15 -21.02 11.30
N GLU A 211 19.25 -21.21 10.58
CA GLU A 211 19.41 -20.61 9.24
C GLU A 211 18.57 -21.35 8.19
N LYS A 212 17.98 -20.58 7.27
CA LYS A 212 17.30 -21.06 6.07
C LYS A 212 18.04 -20.57 4.83
N THR A 213 18.45 -21.48 3.97
CA THR A 213 19.11 -21.13 2.70
C THR A 213 18.07 -20.97 1.60
N ILE A 214 18.12 -19.87 0.88
CA ILE A 214 17.29 -19.62 -0.29
C ILE A 214 17.77 -20.51 -1.45
N VAL A 215 16.86 -21.31 -1.98
CA VAL A 215 17.09 -22.19 -3.15
C VAL A 215 16.39 -21.68 -4.41
N GLY A 216 15.48 -20.73 -4.28
CA GLY A 216 14.78 -20.11 -5.39
C GLY A 216 14.30 -18.70 -5.05
N VAL A 217 14.35 -17.80 -6.02
CA VAL A 217 13.77 -16.46 -5.95
C VAL A 217 12.88 -16.28 -7.18
N ARG A 218 11.60 -16.01 -6.97
CA ARG A 218 10.63 -15.79 -8.03
C ARG A 218 9.93 -14.46 -7.82
N ARG A 219 9.84 -13.65 -8.86
CA ARG A 219 9.05 -12.42 -8.87
C ARG A 219 7.69 -12.70 -9.47
N GLU A 220 6.65 -12.27 -8.82
CA GLU A 220 5.28 -12.27 -9.33
C GLU A 220 4.75 -10.84 -9.45
N VAL A 221 4.14 -10.53 -10.59
CA VAL A 221 3.33 -9.32 -10.76
C VAL A 221 1.96 -9.61 -10.16
N THR A 222 1.56 -8.80 -9.20
CA THR A 222 0.34 -9.04 -8.43
C THR A 222 -0.91 -8.56 -9.17
N ALA A 223 -2.03 -9.23 -8.90
CA ALA A 223 -3.35 -8.77 -9.32
C ALA A 223 -3.78 -7.52 -8.52
N ASP A 224 -4.73 -6.76 -9.08
CA ASP A 224 -5.19 -5.47 -8.53
C ASP A 224 -5.82 -5.56 -7.13
N ASP A 225 -6.25 -6.76 -6.69
CA ASP A 225 -6.85 -7.02 -5.38
C ASP A 225 -5.86 -7.63 -4.35
N THR A 226 -4.59 -7.73 -4.71
CA THR A 226 -3.59 -8.32 -3.82
C THR A 226 -3.40 -7.46 -2.57
N THR A 227 -3.50 -8.09 -1.41
CA THR A 227 -3.34 -7.45 -0.10
C THR A 227 -2.16 -8.07 0.65
N VAL A 228 -1.31 -7.23 1.20
CA VAL A 228 -0.13 -7.64 1.99
C VAL A 228 -0.10 -6.92 3.34
N TYR A 229 0.61 -7.49 4.31
CA TYR A 229 0.52 -7.11 5.71
C TYR A 229 1.89 -6.86 6.33
N ASN A 230 1.96 -5.88 7.23
CA ASN A 230 3.06 -5.73 8.18
C ASN A 230 2.50 -5.40 9.56
N TYR A 231 3.33 -5.55 10.58
CA TYR A 231 2.92 -5.34 11.96
C TYR A 231 3.94 -4.47 12.67
N ARG A 232 3.43 -3.73 13.65
CA ARG A 232 4.21 -3.19 14.73
C ARG A 232 3.86 -3.93 16.00
N THR A 233 4.84 -4.27 16.77
CA THR A 233 4.70 -4.98 18.03
C THR A 233 5.04 -4.06 19.21
N ILE A 234 4.52 -4.37 20.40
CA ILE A 234 4.83 -3.58 21.61
C ILE A 234 6.30 -3.74 22.01
N LYS A 235 6.88 -4.94 21.76
CA LYS A 235 8.29 -5.24 22.05
C LYS A 235 8.90 -5.95 20.84
N GLY A 236 10.21 -5.73 20.63
CA GLY A 236 10.98 -6.31 19.54
C GLY A 236 10.92 -5.50 18.24
N ASP A 237 11.88 -5.75 17.38
CA ASP A 237 12.13 -5.00 16.14
C ASP A 237 11.73 -5.77 14.89
N ALA A 238 11.35 -7.03 15.06
CA ALA A 238 11.01 -7.94 14.00
C ALA A 238 9.99 -8.99 14.48
N PHE A 239 9.37 -9.69 13.57
CA PHE A 239 8.49 -10.84 13.86
C PHE A 239 8.88 -12.04 12.99
N VAL A 240 8.23 -13.19 13.20
CA VAL A 240 8.53 -14.41 12.44
C VAL A 240 7.40 -14.70 11.47
N ALA A 241 7.74 -14.76 10.18
CA ALA A 241 6.84 -15.12 9.09
C ALA A 241 7.41 -16.34 8.34
N ASN A 242 6.63 -17.40 8.18
CA ASN A 242 7.03 -18.67 7.56
C ASN A 242 8.38 -19.20 8.09
N GLY A 243 8.61 -19.00 9.39
CA GLY A 243 9.84 -19.41 10.08
C GLY A 243 11.04 -18.47 9.93
N VAL A 244 10.94 -17.38 9.14
CA VAL A 244 12.00 -16.39 8.91
C VAL A 244 11.75 -15.14 9.74
N ILE A 245 12.80 -14.49 10.25
CA ILE A 245 12.71 -13.21 10.96
C ILE A 245 12.66 -12.09 9.94
N VAL A 246 11.55 -11.33 9.99
CA VAL A 246 11.25 -10.20 9.11
C VAL A 246 11.06 -8.92 9.93
N GLU A 247 11.48 -7.76 9.39
CA GLU A 247 11.48 -6.49 10.11
C GLU A 247 10.06 -5.99 10.39
N ASN A 248 9.82 -5.48 11.59
CA ASN A 248 8.63 -4.74 11.95
C ASN A 248 8.56 -3.41 11.20
N GLU A 249 7.36 -2.84 11.08
CA GLU A 249 7.22 -1.44 10.72
C GLU A 249 7.84 -0.55 11.82
N SER A 250 8.81 0.27 11.44
CA SER A 250 9.51 1.16 12.38
C SER A 250 8.68 2.40 12.72
N GLU A 251 8.91 3.00 13.91
CA GLU A 251 8.38 4.33 14.22
C GLU A 251 9.08 5.41 13.40
N THR A 252 8.31 6.12 12.61
CA THR A 252 8.64 7.51 12.33
C THR A 252 7.86 8.36 13.35
N THR A 253 8.51 8.67 14.48
CA THR A 253 8.14 9.68 15.47
C THR A 253 6.88 9.42 16.32
N VAL A 254 7.07 9.40 17.62
CA VAL A 254 6.08 9.23 18.71
C VAL A 254 4.86 10.16 18.60
N GLY A 255 4.95 11.28 17.90
CA GLY A 255 3.84 12.22 17.69
C GLY A 255 2.69 11.70 16.81
N ASN A 256 2.95 10.78 15.89
CA ASN A 256 1.92 10.27 14.98
C ASN A 256 1.16 9.04 15.53
N VAL A 257 1.70 8.35 16.51
CA VAL A 257 1.09 7.13 17.06
C VAL A 257 -0.12 7.46 17.92
N VAL A 258 -0.04 8.51 18.71
CA VAL A 258 -1.16 8.94 19.58
C VAL A 258 -2.35 9.39 18.71
N ASN A 259 -2.10 10.16 17.64
CA ASN A 259 -3.17 10.62 16.76
C ASN A 259 -3.83 9.48 15.96
N ASN A 260 -3.09 8.42 15.58
CA ASN A 260 -3.65 7.31 14.84
C ASN A 260 -4.39 6.28 15.72
N LEU A 261 -4.01 6.12 16.96
CA LEU A 261 -4.74 5.25 17.90
C LEU A 261 -6.13 5.82 18.24
N PHE A 262 -6.28 7.15 18.27
CA PHE A 262 -7.54 7.80 18.61
C PHE A 262 -8.42 8.16 17.41
N ASN A 263 -7.87 8.24 16.19
CA ASN A 263 -8.63 8.61 14.99
C ASN A 263 -9.20 7.42 14.20
N ASN A 264 -8.78 6.17 14.45
CA ASN A 264 -9.25 4.99 13.73
C ASN A 264 -10.28 4.12 14.48
N GLU A 265 -10.55 4.42 15.75
CA GLU A 265 -11.66 3.78 16.45
C GLU A 265 -12.60 4.89 16.96
N GLY A 266 -13.67 5.11 16.20
CA GLY A 266 -14.88 5.88 16.56
C GLY A 266 -14.79 6.87 17.72
N GLY A 267 -14.40 8.10 17.46
CA GLY A 267 -14.97 9.25 18.14
C GLY A 267 -14.76 9.38 19.65
N VAL A 268 -13.52 9.35 20.16
CA VAL A 268 -13.23 9.90 21.48
C VAL A 268 -12.31 11.12 21.28
N SER A 269 -12.90 12.30 21.49
CA SER A 269 -12.20 13.58 21.43
C SER A 269 -11.07 13.64 22.45
N THR A 270 -9.86 14.01 22.01
CA THR A 270 -8.67 14.22 22.84
C THR A 270 -8.79 15.39 23.84
N ALA A 271 -9.94 16.07 23.92
CA ALA A 271 -10.18 17.18 24.83
C ALA A 271 -10.37 16.76 26.31
N SER A 272 -10.47 15.47 26.60
CA SER A 272 -10.73 14.97 27.98
C SER A 272 -9.49 14.50 28.75
N LEU A 273 -8.28 14.59 28.20
CA LEU A 273 -7.06 14.10 28.87
C LEU A 273 -6.07 15.20 29.32
N VAL A 274 -6.48 16.48 29.24
CA VAL A 274 -5.73 17.60 29.83
C VAL A 274 -6.54 18.22 30.95
N GLY A 275 -6.91 17.39 31.95
CA GLY A 275 -7.44 17.81 33.23
C GLY A 275 -6.51 17.29 34.31
N GLY A 276 -5.34 17.93 34.48
CA GLY A 276 -4.50 17.77 35.64
C GLY A 276 -5.26 18.23 36.91
N GLY A 277 -6.10 17.36 37.46
CA GLY A 277 -6.66 17.50 38.78
C GLY A 277 -5.65 16.98 39.79
N ASP A 278 -5.08 17.90 40.52
CA ASP A 278 -4.27 17.71 41.73
C ASP A 278 -5.02 16.84 42.75
N ILE A 279 -4.58 15.56 42.91
CA ILE A 279 -5.11 14.65 43.92
C ILE A 279 -4.30 14.79 45.22
N SER A 280 -4.22 16.00 45.74
CA SER A 280 -3.68 16.22 47.04
C SER A 280 -4.59 17.17 47.84
N LYS A 281 -5.79 16.75 48.23
CA LYS A 281 -6.54 17.26 49.40
C LYS A 281 -7.95 16.66 49.43
N GLN A 282 -8.11 15.57 50.11
CA GLN A 282 -9.28 15.35 50.97
C GLN A 282 -8.87 14.42 52.11
N HIS A 283 -8.43 15.07 53.20
CA HIS A 283 -8.65 14.61 54.53
C HIS A 283 -9.93 15.32 55.03
N VAL A 284 -10.88 14.59 55.41
CA VAL A 284 -11.65 14.53 56.69
C VAL A 284 -12.79 13.55 56.47
#